data_9c6eb3a7c6fd8cb9f868aa937ddc56ab
#
_entry.id   9c6eb3a7c6fd8cb9f868aa937ddc56ab
#
_cell.length_a   1.000
_cell.length_b   1.000
_cell.length_c   1.000
_cell.angle_alpha   90.00
_cell.angle_beta   90.00
_cell.angle_gamma   90.00
#
_symmetry.space_group_name_H-M   'P 1'
#
loop_
_entity.id
_entity.type
_entity.pdbx_description
1 polymer ?
#
loop_
_entity_poly.entity_id
_entity_poly.type
_entity_poly.pdbx_seq_one_letter_code
_entity_poly.pdbx_strand_id
1 'polypeptide(L)'
;MNDGWSDWAPLLWTATRETLVMVGVAMLVTIPLGLLLGVLLLITSRGGILEQPIANKVLGAIVNVGRSVPFIILLVAVIPLTRALVGTTIGTTAAIVPLALATIPFFARIVETALREVPGGLVEAALASGARRREVVQKVLIPEALPSLVSGVTITTIGVIGYSAMAGAVGGGGLGDVAIRYGYQRYETEVTIATVVVLVVLVQLLQWAGDWFARRLSHA
;
A
#
# COMPACT_ATOMS: atom_id res chain seq x y z
N MET A 1 2.27 29.61 -28.29
CA MET A 1 3.03 28.39 -28.61
C MET A 1 2.02 27.26 -28.52
N ASN A 2 1.76 26.61 -29.66
CA ASN A 2 0.82 25.48 -29.70
C ASN A 2 1.58 24.23 -29.26
N ASP A 3 1.68 24.05 -27.97
CA ASP A 3 2.17 22.79 -27.41
C ASP A 3 1.01 21.81 -27.54
N GLY A 4 0.95 21.16 -28.71
CA GLY A 4 -0.12 20.21 -29.01
C GLY A 4 0.00 18.96 -28.16
N TRP A 5 -1.08 18.18 -28.08
CA TRP A 5 -1.15 16.87 -27.41
C TRP A 5 0.03 15.93 -27.75
N SER A 6 0.70 16.12 -28.89
CA SER A 6 1.90 15.39 -29.29
C SER A 6 3.08 15.55 -28.33
N ASP A 7 3.20 16.69 -27.64
CA ASP A 7 4.30 16.96 -26.74
C ASP A 7 4.03 16.48 -25.33
N TRP A 8 2.75 16.43 -24.93
CA TRP A 8 2.32 15.97 -23.61
C TRP A 8 2.24 14.43 -23.49
N ALA A 9 1.93 13.72 -24.57
CA ALA A 9 1.77 12.28 -24.55
C ALA A 9 3.04 11.52 -24.09
N PRO A 10 4.26 11.82 -24.57
CA PRO A 10 5.48 11.18 -24.08
C PRO A 10 5.78 11.50 -22.62
N LEU A 11 5.48 12.74 -22.18
CA LEU A 11 5.65 13.18 -20.81
C LEU A 11 4.72 12.40 -19.86
N LEU A 12 3.42 12.32 -20.20
CA LEU A 12 2.43 11.58 -19.44
C LEU A 12 2.74 10.08 -19.38
N TRP A 13 3.23 9.51 -20.50
CA TRP A 13 3.65 8.11 -20.52
C TRP A 13 4.80 7.84 -19.56
N THR A 14 5.84 8.67 -19.61
CA THR A 14 7.00 8.56 -18.72
C THR A 14 6.57 8.69 -17.26
N ALA A 15 5.77 9.70 -16.94
CA ALA A 15 5.26 9.94 -15.60
C ALA A 15 4.36 8.79 -15.09
N THR A 16 3.54 8.20 -15.98
CA THR A 16 2.71 7.04 -15.64
C THR A 16 3.59 5.84 -15.29
N ARG A 17 4.62 5.57 -16.09
CA ARG A 17 5.58 4.50 -15.82
C ARG A 17 6.31 4.71 -14.49
N GLU A 18 6.74 5.93 -14.21
CA GLU A 18 7.37 6.29 -12.93
C GLU A 18 6.43 6.04 -11.75
N THR A 19 5.18 6.48 -11.84
CA THR A 19 4.16 6.22 -10.82
C THR A 19 3.95 4.71 -10.60
N LEU A 20 3.82 3.94 -11.68
CA LEU A 20 3.65 2.48 -11.58
C LEU A 20 4.86 1.79 -10.95
N VAL A 21 6.08 2.23 -11.26
CA VAL A 21 7.31 1.71 -10.65
C VAL A 21 7.35 2.03 -9.16
N MET A 22 7.09 3.29 -8.77
CA MET A 22 7.07 3.69 -7.36
C MET A 22 6.06 2.86 -6.56
N VAL A 23 4.82 2.81 -7.07
CA VAL A 23 3.72 2.08 -6.42
C VAL A 23 4.01 0.58 -6.38
N GLY A 24 4.42 0.01 -7.49
CA GLY A 24 4.72 -1.43 -7.60
C GLY A 24 5.81 -1.88 -6.64
N VAL A 25 6.95 -1.17 -6.62
CA VAL A 25 8.06 -1.51 -5.72
C VAL A 25 7.69 -1.28 -4.25
N ALA A 26 6.99 -0.17 -3.93
CA ALA A 26 6.51 0.06 -2.58
C ALA A 26 5.57 -1.06 -2.11
N MET A 27 4.66 -1.53 -2.97
CA MET A 27 3.74 -2.64 -2.66
C MET A 27 4.44 -3.98 -2.54
N LEU A 28 5.49 -4.25 -3.34
CA LEU A 28 6.32 -5.47 -3.20
C LEU A 28 6.97 -5.58 -1.82
N VAL A 29 7.31 -4.46 -1.19
CA VAL A 29 7.82 -4.41 0.19
C VAL A 29 6.68 -4.42 1.21
N THR A 30 5.61 -3.69 0.95
CA THR A 30 4.48 -3.51 1.86
C THR A 30 3.73 -4.82 2.09
N ILE A 31 3.43 -5.58 1.03
CA ILE A 31 2.62 -6.79 1.14
C ILE A 31 3.24 -7.82 2.10
N PRO A 32 4.49 -8.27 1.92
CA PRO A 32 5.06 -9.27 2.82
C PRO A 32 5.25 -8.77 4.25
N LEU A 33 5.74 -7.53 4.43
CA LEU A 33 5.97 -6.99 5.76
C LEU A 33 4.66 -6.66 6.50
N GLY A 34 3.69 -6.09 5.80
CA GLY A 34 2.39 -5.79 6.38
C GLY A 34 1.57 -7.06 6.68
N LEU A 35 1.67 -8.08 5.81
CA LEU A 35 1.06 -9.39 6.09
C LEU A 35 1.67 -10.03 7.33
N LEU A 36 2.99 -10.04 7.45
CA LEU A 36 3.69 -10.54 8.63
C LEU A 36 3.26 -9.82 9.90
N LEU A 37 3.27 -8.48 9.89
CA LEU A 37 2.87 -7.67 11.04
C LEU A 37 1.40 -7.86 11.39
N GLY A 38 0.50 -7.92 10.41
CA GLY A 38 -0.92 -8.15 10.65
C GLY A 38 -1.22 -9.52 11.24
N VAL A 39 -0.56 -10.56 10.74
CA VAL A 39 -0.63 -11.91 11.33
C VAL A 39 -0.12 -11.88 12.77
N LEU A 40 1.04 -11.27 13.03
CA LEU A 40 1.60 -11.18 14.39
C LEU A 40 0.64 -10.43 15.34
N LEU A 41 0.01 -9.34 14.89
CA LEU A 41 -0.98 -8.62 15.68
C LEU A 41 -2.17 -9.51 16.05
N LEU A 42 -2.69 -10.29 15.11
CA LEU A 42 -3.81 -11.18 15.39
C LEU A 42 -3.42 -12.31 16.35
N ILE A 43 -2.36 -13.06 16.04
CA ILE A 43 -2.01 -14.26 16.81
C ILE A 43 -1.55 -13.96 18.24
N THR A 44 -0.98 -12.75 18.47
CA THR A 44 -0.54 -12.30 19.81
C THR A 44 -1.64 -11.61 20.61
N SER A 45 -2.80 -11.33 20.00
CA SER A 45 -3.94 -10.67 20.67
C SER A 45 -4.54 -11.55 21.78
N ARG A 46 -5.37 -10.96 22.64
CA ARG A 46 -6.10 -11.70 23.67
C ARG A 46 -7.01 -12.74 23.03
N GLY A 47 -6.92 -13.99 23.49
CA GLY A 47 -7.60 -15.13 22.89
C GLY A 47 -6.99 -15.62 21.58
N GLY A 48 -5.87 -15.07 21.15
CA GLY A 48 -5.15 -15.51 19.96
C GLY A 48 -4.34 -16.78 20.18
N ILE A 49 -3.95 -17.44 19.09
CA ILE A 49 -3.24 -18.74 19.08
C ILE A 49 -1.89 -18.68 19.85
N LEU A 50 -1.26 -17.51 19.89
CA LEU A 50 0.01 -17.25 20.58
C LEU A 50 -0.15 -16.04 21.52
N GLU A 51 -1.18 -16.05 22.35
CA GLU A 51 -1.50 -14.92 23.22
C GLU A 51 -0.28 -14.40 23.98
N GLN A 52 0.12 -13.17 23.66
CA GLN A 52 1.21 -12.43 24.30
C GLN A 52 0.84 -10.94 24.42
N PRO A 53 0.15 -10.56 25.50
CA PRO A 53 -0.42 -9.21 25.63
C PRO A 53 0.60 -8.08 25.54
N ILE A 54 1.81 -8.30 26.05
CA ILE A 54 2.89 -7.28 26.01
C ILE A 54 3.40 -7.10 24.58
N ALA A 55 3.71 -8.19 23.87
CA ALA A 55 4.15 -8.15 22.48
C ALA A 55 3.08 -7.51 21.57
N ASN A 56 1.81 -7.90 21.76
CA ASN A 56 0.67 -7.33 21.04
C ASN A 56 0.54 -5.81 21.29
N LYS A 57 0.67 -5.38 22.54
CA LYS A 57 0.61 -3.94 22.89
C LYS A 57 1.73 -3.15 22.24
N VAL A 58 2.96 -3.68 22.22
CA VAL A 58 4.12 -3.01 21.59
C VAL A 58 3.94 -2.95 20.08
N LEU A 59 3.62 -4.08 19.44
CA LEU A 59 3.37 -4.13 17.98
C LEU A 59 2.21 -3.20 17.59
N GLY A 60 1.11 -3.24 18.34
CA GLY A 60 -0.03 -2.36 18.13
C GLY A 60 0.32 -0.88 18.27
N ALA A 61 1.16 -0.53 19.23
CA ALA A 61 1.64 0.84 19.40
C ALA A 61 2.50 1.30 18.21
N ILE A 62 3.44 0.47 17.75
CA ILE A 62 4.28 0.76 16.57
C ILE A 62 3.41 1.00 15.33
N VAL A 63 2.47 0.09 15.07
CA VAL A 63 1.56 0.19 13.93
C VAL A 63 0.68 1.44 14.04
N ASN A 64 0.15 1.75 15.23
CA ASN A 64 -0.69 2.93 15.43
C ASN A 64 0.10 4.23 15.25
N VAL A 65 1.31 4.34 15.80
CA VAL A 65 2.19 5.50 15.61
C VAL A 65 2.52 5.67 14.12
N GLY A 66 2.90 4.58 13.43
CA GLY A 66 3.22 4.64 11.99
C GLY A 66 2.05 5.16 11.14
N ARG A 67 0.80 4.87 11.54
CA ARG A 67 -0.41 5.34 10.84
C ARG A 67 -0.85 6.75 11.24
N SER A 68 -0.35 7.26 12.35
CA SER A 68 -0.75 8.58 12.87
C SER A 68 0.00 9.73 12.22
N VAL A 69 1.12 9.45 11.55
CA VAL A 69 1.94 10.49 10.91
C VAL A 69 1.38 10.80 9.52
N PRO A 70 1.01 12.06 9.23
CA PRO A 70 0.62 12.45 7.88
C PRO A 70 1.74 12.14 6.88
N PHE A 71 1.38 11.58 5.71
CA PHE A 71 2.37 11.11 4.72
C PHE A 71 3.40 12.18 4.34
N ILE A 72 2.94 13.43 4.09
CA ILE A 72 3.83 14.52 3.70
C ILE A 72 4.89 14.85 4.79
N ILE A 73 4.50 14.71 6.06
CA ILE A 73 5.42 14.92 7.20
C ILE A 73 6.38 13.74 7.32
N LEU A 74 5.88 12.51 7.17
CA LEU A 74 6.72 11.32 7.18
C LEU A 74 7.78 11.39 6.07
N LEU A 75 7.37 11.78 4.85
CA LEU A 75 8.28 11.92 3.71
C LEU A 75 9.46 12.84 4.04
N VAL A 76 9.22 13.99 4.67
CA VAL A 76 10.27 14.92 5.09
C VAL A 76 11.10 14.34 6.24
N ALA A 77 10.44 13.73 7.22
CA ALA A 77 11.11 13.18 8.40
C ALA A 77 12.08 12.03 8.06
N VAL A 78 11.77 11.23 7.02
CA VAL A 78 12.62 10.09 6.63
C VAL A 78 13.65 10.41 5.56
N ILE A 79 13.84 11.67 5.17
CA ILE A 79 14.89 12.10 4.23
C ILE A 79 16.26 11.52 4.58
N PRO A 80 16.76 11.60 5.85
CA PRO A 80 18.07 11.03 6.19
C PRO A 80 18.13 9.53 5.96
N LEU A 81 17.08 8.80 6.30
CA LEU A 81 16.97 7.37 6.10
C LEU A 81 16.92 7.01 4.59
N THR A 82 16.12 7.75 3.82
CA THR A 82 16.02 7.60 2.36
C THR A 82 17.39 7.76 1.72
N ARG A 83 18.13 8.83 2.09
CA ARG A 83 19.48 9.07 1.59
C ARG A 83 20.46 7.95 1.96
N ALA A 84 20.36 7.41 3.16
CA ALA A 84 21.22 6.32 3.61
C ALA A 84 20.95 5.02 2.86
N LEU A 85 19.67 4.73 2.52
CA LEU A 85 19.27 3.49 1.83
C LEU A 85 19.47 3.54 0.31
N VAL A 86 19.21 4.69 -0.31
CA VAL A 86 19.10 4.82 -1.78
C VAL A 86 20.16 5.74 -2.36
N GLY A 87 20.88 6.50 -1.54
CA GLY A 87 21.93 7.44 -1.96
C GLY A 87 21.40 8.78 -2.50
N THR A 88 20.10 8.93 -2.70
CA THR A 88 19.44 10.16 -3.17
C THR A 88 18.23 10.50 -2.33
N THR A 89 17.77 11.76 -2.40
CA THR A 89 16.56 12.24 -1.71
C THR A 89 15.49 12.69 -2.71
N ILE A 90 15.77 12.63 -4.00
CA ILE A 90 14.90 13.11 -5.08
C ILE A 90 14.74 11.98 -6.11
N GLY A 91 13.61 11.98 -6.80
CA GLY A 91 13.27 11.04 -7.86
C GLY A 91 12.48 9.82 -7.38
N THR A 92 12.08 9.00 -8.33
CA THR A 92 11.18 7.84 -8.13
C THR A 92 11.73 6.83 -7.11
N THR A 93 13.03 6.56 -7.16
CA THR A 93 13.68 5.61 -6.25
C THR A 93 13.66 6.10 -4.79
N ALA A 94 13.87 7.40 -4.59
CA ALA A 94 13.82 8.01 -3.26
C ALA A 94 12.38 7.97 -2.69
N ALA A 95 11.37 8.20 -3.51
CA ALA A 95 9.98 8.20 -3.09
C ALA A 95 9.48 6.83 -2.60
N ILE A 96 10.09 5.72 -3.07
CA ILE A 96 9.71 4.35 -2.66
C ILE A 96 9.85 4.14 -1.15
N VAL A 97 10.89 4.70 -0.53
CA VAL A 97 11.17 4.50 0.92
C VAL A 97 10.06 5.04 1.80
N PRO A 98 9.69 6.33 1.73
CA PRO A 98 8.58 6.86 2.52
C PRO A 98 7.23 6.22 2.16
N LEU A 99 7.00 5.88 0.88
CA LEU A 99 5.78 5.17 0.46
C LEU A 99 5.64 3.82 1.17
N ALA A 100 6.68 3.00 1.16
CA ALA A 100 6.66 1.71 1.85
C ALA A 100 6.50 1.88 3.36
N LEU A 101 7.24 2.80 4.00
CA LEU A 101 7.17 3.04 5.44
C LEU A 101 5.78 3.49 5.91
N ALA A 102 5.11 4.34 5.14
CA ALA A 102 3.75 4.77 5.46
C ALA A 102 2.74 3.63 5.31
N THR A 103 2.95 2.78 4.31
CA THR A 103 1.95 1.82 3.87
C THR A 103 2.00 0.51 4.64
N ILE A 104 3.19 0.07 5.10
CA ILE A 104 3.36 -1.16 5.89
C ILE A 104 2.43 -1.18 7.12
N PRO A 105 2.42 -0.19 8.02
CA PRO A 105 1.55 -0.20 9.19
C PRO A 105 0.07 -0.08 8.82
N PHE A 106 -0.25 0.63 7.74
CA PHE A 106 -1.62 0.71 7.23
C PHE A 106 -2.12 -0.65 6.76
N PHE A 107 -1.36 -1.33 5.90
CA PHE A 107 -1.71 -2.65 5.40
C PHE A 107 -1.73 -3.71 6.50
N ALA A 108 -0.81 -3.66 7.47
CA ALA A 108 -0.80 -4.55 8.62
C ALA A 108 -2.13 -4.53 9.40
N ARG A 109 -2.73 -3.36 9.55
CA ARG A 109 -4.04 -3.23 10.23
C ARG A 109 -5.18 -3.79 9.38
N ILE A 110 -5.14 -3.59 8.06
CA ILE A 110 -6.10 -4.21 7.12
C ILE A 110 -6.02 -5.74 7.21
N VAL A 111 -4.81 -6.29 7.19
CA VAL A 111 -4.57 -7.73 7.34
C VAL A 111 -5.11 -8.25 8.67
N GLU A 112 -4.80 -7.58 9.78
CA GLU A 112 -5.33 -7.98 11.08
C GLU A 112 -6.86 -8.00 11.09
N THR A 113 -7.51 -7.00 10.49
CA THR A 113 -8.98 -6.94 10.41
C THR A 113 -9.52 -8.08 9.55
N ALA A 114 -8.97 -8.31 8.37
CA ALA A 114 -9.39 -9.39 7.47
C ALA A 114 -9.25 -10.79 8.11
N LEU A 115 -8.14 -11.03 8.79
CA LEU A 115 -7.92 -12.30 9.50
C LEU A 115 -8.83 -12.47 10.72
N ARG A 116 -9.27 -11.38 11.33
CA ARG A 116 -10.19 -11.39 12.49
C ARG A 116 -11.63 -11.74 12.09
N GLU A 117 -11.99 -11.56 10.82
CA GLU A 117 -13.29 -11.93 10.27
C GLU A 117 -13.44 -13.44 10.05
N VAL A 118 -12.33 -14.20 10.06
CA VAL A 118 -12.37 -15.68 9.95
C VAL A 118 -13.10 -16.27 11.15
N PRO A 119 -14.11 -17.14 10.93
CA PRO A 119 -14.86 -17.76 12.01
C PRO A 119 -13.98 -18.53 12.99
N GLY A 120 -14.06 -18.21 14.29
CA GLY A 120 -13.23 -18.84 15.33
C GLY A 120 -13.39 -20.34 15.40
N GLY A 121 -14.58 -20.88 15.09
CA GLY A 121 -14.84 -22.33 15.05
C GLY A 121 -13.94 -23.10 14.06
N LEU A 122 -13.51 -22.48 12.95
CA LEU A 122 -12.54 -23.10 12.02
C LEU A 122 -11.16 -23.25 12.67
N VAL A 123 -10.75 -22.24 13.43
CA VAL A 123 -9.48 -22.23 14.16
C VAL A 123 -9.51 -23.30 15.27
N GLU A 124 -10.61 -23.35 16.03
CA GLU A 124 -10.80 -24.34 17.11
C GLU A 124 -10.84 -25.77 16.56
N ALA A 125 -11.58 -26.03 15.47
CA ALA A 125 -11.64 -27.31 14.82
C ALA A 125 -10.26 -27.78 14.33
N ALA A 126 -9.47 -26.89 13.73
CA ALA A 126 -8.13 -27.19 13.27
C ALA A 126 -7.19 -27.55 14.45
N LEU A 127 -7.26 -26.78 15.54
CA LEU A 127 -6.47 -27.07 16.74
C LEU A 127 -6.88 -28.39 17.40
N ALA A 128 -8.19 -28.68 17.49
CA ALA A 128 -8.71 -29.93 18.01
C ALA A 128 -8.29 -31.15 17.17
N SER A 129 -8.09 -30.97 15.87
CA SER A 129 -7.56 -31.98 14.95
C SER A 129 -6.03 -32.16 15.04
N GLY A 130 -5.36 -31.43 15.95
CA GLY A 130 -3.91 -31.56 16.18
C GLY A 130 -3.05 -30.68 15.24
N ALA A 131 -3.63 -29.73 14.52
CA ALA A 131 -2.87 -28.84 13.67
C ALA A 131 -1.90 -27.95 14.49
N ARG A 132 -0.69 -27.80 13.98
CA ARG A 132 0.29 -26.87 14.58
C ARG A 132 -0.15 -25.43 14.36
N ARG A 133 0.22 -24.52 15.27
CA ARG A 133 -0.11 -23.09 15.19
C ARG A 133 0.24 -22.46 13.83
N ARG A 134 1.39 -22.82 13.26
CA ARG A 134 1.80 -22.38 11.92
C ARG A 134 0.87 -22.91 10.82
N GLU A 135 0.41 -24.13 10.95
CA GLU A 135 -0.52 -24.73 10.00
C GLU A 135 -1.89 -24.06 10.04
N VAL A 136 -2.37 -23.70 11.23
CA VAL A 136 -3.61 -22.93 11.38
C VAL A 136 -3.50 -21.59 10.66
N VAL A 137 -2.38 -20.86 10.81
CA VAL A 137 -2.16 -19.60 10.10
C VAL A 137 -2.13 -19.80 8.59
N GLN A 138 -1.36 -20.79 8.12
CA GLN A 138 -1.10 -20.94 6.68
C GLN A 138 -2.21 -21.67 5.92
N LYS A 139 -2.91 -22.62 6.57
CA LYS A 139 -3.91 -23.47 5.91
C LYS A 139 -5.35 -23.10 6.25
N VAL A 140 -5.58 -22.29 7.30
CA VAL A 140 -6.92 -21.86 7.71
C VAL A 140 -7.06 -20.34 7.62
N LEU A 141 -6.32 -19.58 8.43
CA LEU A 141 -6.50 -18.13 8.53
C LEU A 141 -6.25 -17.40 7.22
N ILE A 142 -5.08 -17.62 6.59
CA ILE A 142 -4.72 -16.90 5.35
C ILE A 142 -5.62 -17.32 4.18
N PRO A 143 -5.86 -18.63 3.90
CA PRO A 143 -6.74 -19.02 2.79
C PRO A 143 -8.17 -18.54 2.97
N GLU A 144 -8.74 -18.61 4.16
CA GLU A 144 -10.12 -18.17 4.44
C GLU A 144 -10.27 -16.65 4.29
N ALA A 145 -9.27 -15.88 4.73
CA ALA A 145 -9.25 -14.42 4.60
C ALA A 145 -8.82 -13.93 3.21
N LEU A 146 -8.45 -14.82 2.28
CA LEU A 146 -7.83 -14.43 1.02
C LEU A 146 -8.64 -13.42 0.20
N PRO A 147 -9.98 -13.54 0.06
CA PRO A 147 -10.79 -12.52 -0.63
C PRO A 147 -10.66 -11.13 0.01
N SER A 148 -10.76 -11.06 1.34
CA SER A 148 -10.61 -9.79 2.10
C SER A 148 -9.19 -9.25 2.02
N LEU A 149 -8.17 -10.11 2.00
CA LEU A 149 -6.77 -9.71 1.83
C LEU A 149 -6.51 -9.12 0.44
N VAL A 150 -7.08 -9.70 -0.62
CA VAL A 150 -6.97 -9.16 -2.00
C VAL A 150 -7.65 -7.80 -2.10
N SER A 151 -8.84 -7.64 -1.52
CA SER A 151 -9.50 -6.34 -1.42
C SER A 151 -8.64 -5.33 -0.64
N GLY A 152 -8.01 -5.77 0.45
CA GLY A 152 -7.08 -4.97 1.24
C GLY A 152 -5.85 -4.50 0.46
N VAL A 153 -5.26 -5.38 -0.36
CA VAL A 153 -4.16 -5.03 -1.27
C VAL A 153 -4.61 -3.97 -2.28
N THR A 154 -5.80 -4.14 -2.85
CA THR A 154 -6.36 -3.20 -3.83
C THR A 154 -6.55 -1.81 -3.22
N ILE A 155 -7.23 -1.71 -2.09
CA ILE A 155 -7.45 -0.44 -1.37
C ILE A 155 -6.12 0.22 -1.01
N THR A 156 -5.16 -0.58 -0.52
CA THR A 156 -3.83 -0.08 -0.16
C THR A 156 -3.09 0.45 -1.36
N THR A 157 -3.10 -0.27 -2.49
CA THR A 157 -2.44 0.15 -3.74
C THR A 157 -3.00 1.48 -4.25
N ILE A 158 -4.33 1.65 -4.22
CA ILE A 158 -4.99 2.91 -4.59
C ILE A 158 -4.54 4.05 -3.66
N GLY A 159 -4.46 3.79 -2.36
CA GLY A 159 -3.92 4.76 -1.39
C GLY A 159 -2.47 5.17 -1.69
N VAL A 160 -1.63 4.20 -2.08
CA VAL A 160 -0.22 4.46 -2.45
C VAL A 160 -0.12 5.33 -3.71
N ILE A 161 -1.03 5.17 -4.69
CA ILE A 161 -1.09 6.08 -5.85
C ILE A 161 -1.35 7.51 -5.38
N GLY A 162 -2.28 7.73 -4.44
CA GLY A 162 -2.51 9.05 -3.85
C GLY A 162 -1.27 9.60 -3.14
N TYR A 163 -0.56 8.79 -2.37
CA TYR A 163 0.71 9.17 -1.72
C TYR A 163 1.82 9.45 -2.73
N SER A 164 1.90 8.69 -3.85
CA SER A 164 2.88 8.95 -4.90
C SER A 164 2.66 10.30 -5.57
N ALA A 165 1.41 10.74 -5.71
CA ALA A 165 1.11 12.07 -6.22
C ALA A 165 1.60 13.17 -5.25
N MET A 166 1.47 12.97 -3.92
CA MET A 166 2.04 13.88 -2.92
C MET A 166 3.58 13.86 -2.95
N ALA A 167 4.20 12.70 -3.13
CA ALA A 167 5.65 12.60 -3.28
C ALA A 167 6.15 13.35 -4.52
N GLY A 168 5.37 13.33 -5.61
CA GLY A 168 5.64 14.11 -6.82
C GLY A 168 5.77 15.60 -6.58
N ALA A 169 4.94 16.16 -5.68
CA ALA A 169 5.00 17.58 -5.32
C ALA A 169 6.33 18.04 -4.71
N VAL A 170 7.11 17.10 -4.15
CA VAL A 170 8.41 17.35 -3.54
C VAL A 170 9.57 16.70 -4.32
N GLY A 171 9.37 16.48 -5.61
CA GLY A 171 10.42 15.99 -6.51
C GLY A 171 10.55 14.46 -6.57
N GLY A 172 9.52 13.73 -6.18
CA GLY A 172 9.45 12.26 -6.29
C GLY A 172 9.25 11.75 -7.72
N GLY A 173 8.95 12.64 -8.69
CA GLY A 173 8.61 12.23 -10.06
C GLY A 173 7.16 11.73 -10.19
N GLY A 174 6.87 11.11 -11.34
CA GLY A 174 5.58 10.53 -11.65
C GLY A 174 4.49 11.55 -12.02
N LEU A 175 3.24 11.06 -12.10
CA LEU A 175 2.08 11.88 -12.48
C LEU A 175 1.85 13.08 -11.54
N GLY A 176 2.16 12.93 -10.25
CA GLY A 176 2.06 14.03 -9.30
C GLY A 176 3.02 15.18 -9.59
N ASP A 177 4.25 14.88 -9.99
CA ASP A 177 5.24 15.89 -10.39
C ASP A 177 4.78 16.65 -11.64
N VAL A 178 4.26 15.92 -12.62
CA VAL A 178 3.71 16.53 -13.85
C VAL A 178 2.53 17.46 -13.53
N ALA A 179 1.60 17.03 -12.70
CA ALA A 179 0.46 17.84 -12.30
C ALA A 179 0.88 19.14 -11.58
N ILE A 180 1.88 19.08 -10.71
CA ILE A 180 2.35 20.26 -9.97
C ILE A 180 3.23 21.14 -10.85
N ARG A 181 4.24 20.58 -11.53
CA ARG A 181 5.25 21.35 -12.26
C ARG A 181 4.69 22.00 -13.52
N TYR A 182 3.91 21.26 -14.30
CA TYR A 182 3.35 21.78 -15.54
C TYR A 182 1.93 22.33 -15.32
N GLY A 183 1.07 21.58 -14.62
CA GLY A 183 -0.31 21.98 -14.41
C GLY A 183 -0.45 23.20 -13.50
N TYR A 184 0.07 23.11 -12.27
CA TYR A 184 -0.11 24.17 -11.28
C TYR A 184 0.88 25.33 -11.43
N GLN A 185 2.19 25.06 -11.54
CA GLN A 185 3.22 26.13 -11.58
C GLN A 185 3.29 26.85 -12.91
N ARG A 186 2.99 26.18 -14.04
CA ARG A 186 2.98 26.78 -15.38
C ARG A 186 1.59 27.15 -15.88
N TYR A 187 0.55 26.87 -15.06
CA TYR A 187 -0.85 27.14 -15.41
C TYR A 187 -1.34 26.42 -16.67
N GLU A 188 -0.75 25.25 -17.01
CA GLU A 188 -1.17 24.41 -18.13
C GLU A 188 -2.37 23.53 -17.70
N THR A 189 -3.57 24.11 -17.80
CA THR A 189 -4.81 23.44 -17.35
C THR A 189 -5.05 22.12 -18.09
N GLU A 190 -4.69 22.04 -19.38
CA GLU A 190 -4.83 20.83 -20.19
C GLU A 190 -4.01 19.68 -19.63
N VAL A 191 -2.78 19.94 -19.19
CA VAL A 191 -1.89 18.94 -18.57
C VAL A 191 -2.47 18.46 -17.25
N THR A 192 -3.03 19.38 -16.44
CA THR A 192 -3.71 19.01 -15.19
C THR A 192 -4.87 18.07 -15.46
N ILE A 193 -5.75 18.41 -16.38
CA ILE A 193 -6.91 17.59 -16.75
C ILE A 193 -6.44 16.22 -17.26
N ALA A 194 -5.46 16.19 -18.16
CA ALA A 194 -4.92 14.96 -18.71
C ALA A 194 -4.33 14.05 -17.60
N THR A 195 -3.57 14.63 -16.68
CA THR A 195 -2.99 13.88 -15.53
C THR A 195 -4.06 13.32 -14.63
N VAL A 196 -5.12 14.09 -14.33
CA VAL A 196 -6.26 13.62 -13.54
C VAL A 196 -6.97 12.47 -14.24
N VAL A 197 -7.23 12.58 -15.55
CA VAL A 197 -7.87 11.51 -16.33
C VAL A 197 -7.03 10.23 -16.30
N VAL A 198 -5.72 10.33 -16.51
CA VAL A 198 -4.81 9.18 -16.44
C VAL A 198 -4.85 8.52 -15.05
N LEU A 199 -4.80 9.31 -13.97
CA LEU A 199 -4.88 8.80 -12.60
C LEU A 199 -6.21 8.10 -12.35
N VAL A 200 -7.33 8.68 -12.77
CA VAL A 200 -8.66 8.07 -12.62
C VAL A 200 -8.73 6.75 -13.37
N VAL A 201 -8.29 6.70 -14.63
CA VAL A 201 -8.27 5.46 -15.43
C VAL A 201 -7.40 4.39 -14.75
N LEU A 202 -6.22 4.75 -14.28
CA LEU A 202 -5.30 3.85 -13.60
C LEU A 202 -5.92 3.25 -12.33
N VAL A 203 -6.53 4.10 -11.49
CA VAL A 203 -7.21 3.67 -10.27
C VAL A 203 -8.41 2.77 -10.60
N GLN A 204 -9.22 3.11 -11.59
CA GLN A 204 -10.37 2.29 -11.99
C GLN A 204 -9.96 0.91 -12.52
N LEU A 205 -8.89 0.85 -13.31
CA LEU A 205 -8.36 -0.43 -13.80
C LEU A 205 -7.87 -1.30 -12.64
N LEU A 206 -7.17 -0.72 -11.67
CA LEU A 206 -6.74 -1.43 -10.46
C LEU A 206 -7.91 -1.90 -9.61
N GLN A 207 -8.94 -1.05 -9.43
CA GLN A 207 -10.14 -1.42 -8.70
C GLN A 207 -10.86 -2.60 -9.37
N TRP A 208 -11.09 -2.54 -10.69
CA TRP A 208 -11.72 -3.64 -11.43
C TRP A 208 -10.93 -4.95 -11.36
N ALA A 209 -9.62 -4.87 -11.49
CA ALA A 209 -8.76 -6.04 -11.37
C ALA A 209 -8.87 -6.63 -9.95
N GLY A 210 -8.75 -5.81 -8.91
CA GLY A 210 -8.86 -6.24 -7.52
C GLY A 210 -10.23 -6.89 -7.21
N ASP A 211 -11.32 -6.24 -7.61
CA ASP A 211 -12.68 -6.77 -7.42
C ASP A 211 -12.89 -8.10 -8.16
N TRP A 212 -12.35 -8.21 -9.36
CA TRP A 212 -12.44 -9.45 -10.13
C TRP A 212 -11.68 -10.60 -9.45
N PHE A 213 -10.47 -10.36 -8.96
CA PHE A 213 -9.70 -11.35 -8.22
C PHE A 213 -10.38 -11.74 -6.90
N ALA A 214 -10.86 -10.77 -6.12
CA ALA A 214 -11.54 -11.02 -4.85
C ALA A 214 -12.80 -11.88 -5.05
N ARG A 215 -13.62 -11.56 -6.05
CA ARG A 215 -14.82 -12.36 -6.38
C ARG A 215 -14.51 -13.78 -6.82
N ARG A 216 -13.43 -13.99 -7.57
CA ARG A 216 -13.04 -15.36 -7.97
C ARG A 216 -12.61 -16.21 -6.78
N LEU A 217 -12.00 -15.61 -5.79
CA LEU A 217 -11.54 -16.29 -4.58
C LEU A 217 -12.67 -16.55 -3.57
N SER A 218 -13.72 -15.71 -3.55
CA SER A 218 -14.88 -15.92 -2.66
C SER A 218 -15.82 -17.04 -3.09
N HIS A 219 -15.66 -17.58 -4.31
CA HIS A 219 -16.49 -18.65 -4.86
C HIS A 219 -15.76 -19.99 -4.97
N ALA A 220 -14.53 -20.06 -4.52
CA ALA A 220 -13.71 -21.27 -4.46
C ALA A 220 -13.65 -21.83 -3.03
#